data_d02654c2277fab46c502848f028b5e4e
#
_entry.id   d02654c2277fab46c502848f028b5e4e
#
_cell.length_a   1.000
_cell.length_b   1.000
_cell.length_c   1.000
_cell.angle_alpha   90.00
_cell.angle_beta   90.00
_cell.angle_gamma   90.00
#
_symmetry.space_group_name_H-M   'P 1'
#
loop_
_entity.id
_entity.type
_entity.pdbx_description
1 polymer ?
#
loop_
_entity_poly.entity_id
_entity_poly.type
_entity_poly.pdbx_seq_one_letter_code
_entity_poly.pdbx_strand_id
1 'polypeptide(L)'
;MRPSLLISGVLVTGLAVVGTTTRMTAGHPHKDFGSFVQDQLNDHSEQLFGIEHTLDESALGPYDGPDNLQAIQVAKGLHVSLVSSSVASAADQIAMWPDDDNPKFLFVCDEETSDPAVQRVDLSKPAGSNATTIVKGLTSCDPVRRTPWGTIIVAEEGGLTGGFYELFDPVNINTAITVSNRDAGTTSDPLHLVKRQAVGSLSFEGIAIKQDGTMIYADELAPSGGNAGGGVYKFIPSIPYQGNGPITVPGLSPFAAGSIFGLRVAAQGSNNWGQGAETGNGAWVAVNTAPQGVIDANGNILLRNAQALQKFTGYYRPEDMDVDPIALEDGIFRVCWTDTGRMSHTDSSLVENGGVKAEVMCLVENPPSTFAPNPVTGTIPTVDRFFAGSEERGMFDNVAFQPHAGNLVVLEDNSVDSVKQLNPLVTELRGNDLWICLPDGDDDDVQTDGCVRFASIRDTSAEPTGFIFTGSGETAFVNIQHRAANDALGKGNHGALVKISGFKVKHRTHHHEHGHVSWDDDDDWQN
;
A
#
# COMPACT_ATOMS: atom_id res chain seq x y z
N MET A 1 -73.01 -17.13 39.46
CA MET A 1 -73.45 -18.54 39.25
C MET A 1 -72.23 -19.33 38.80
N ARG A 2 -71.77 -20.19 39.64
CA ARG A 2 -70.82 -21.25 39.29
C ARG A 2 -71.57 -22.38 38.60
N PRO A 3 -70.91 -23.19 37.69
CA PRO A 3 -70.45 -24.52 38.10
C PRO A 3 -69.11 -24.88 37.44
N SER A 4 -68.24 -25.54 38.14
CA SER A 4 -68.08 -27.00 38.47
C SER A 4 -67.05 -27.66 37.56
N LEU A 5 -65.99 -28.04 38.19
CA LEU A 5 -64.88 -28.89 37.80
C LEU A 5 -65.31 -30.29 37.35
N LEU A 6 -64.63 -30.83 36.33
CA LEU A 6 -64.50 -32.28 36.18
C LEU A 6 -63.04 -32.61 35.84
N ILE A 7 -62.41 -33.35 36.74
CA ILE A 7 -61.07 -33.92 36.63
C ILE A 7 -61.25 -35.29 35.97
N SER A 8 -60.50 -35.53 34.88
CA SER A 8 -60.28 -36.89 34.32
C SER A 8 -58.79 -37.19 34.34
N GLY A 9 -58.42 -38.14 35.16
CA GLY A 9 -57.05 -38.62 35.24
C GLY A 9 -56.68 -39.46 34.05
N VAL A 10 -55.44 -39.30 33.59
CA VAL A 10 -54.82 -40.18 32.64
C VAL A 10 -53.61 -40.86 33.25
N LEU A 11 -53.66 -42.17 33.18
CA LEU A 11 -52.63 -43.09 33.65
C LEU A 11 -51.41 -42.99 32.77
N VAL A 12 -50.26 -42.67 33.35
CA VAL A 12 -48.97 -42.68 32.61
C VAL A 12 -48.32 -44.04 32.91
N THR A 13 -48.32 -44.91 31.87
CA THR A 13 -47.50 -46.12 31.84
C THR A 13 -46.09 -45.76 31.42
N GLY A 14 -45.12 -45.97 32.30
CA GLY A 14 -43.72 -45.74 32.05
C GLY A 14 -43.16 -46.73 31.01
N LEU A 15 -42.64 -46.24 29.90
CA LEU A 15 -41.74 -46.97 29.02
C LEU A 15 -40.30 -46.62 29.44
N ALA A 16 -39.56 -47.61 29.93
CA ALA A 16 -38.12 -47.50 30.10
C ALA A 16 -37.45 -47.57 28.71
N VAL A 17 -36.96 -46.42 28.25
CA VAL A 17 -36.08 -46.38 27.07
C VAL A 17 -34.65 -46.61 27.54
N VAL A 18 -34.14 -47.80 27.22
CA VAL A 18 -32.71 -48.12 27.32
C VAL A 18 -31.96 -47.26 26.30
N GLY A 19 -31.40 -46.13 26.76
CA GLY A 19 -30.57 -45.30 25.95
C GLY A 19 -29.22 -45.97 25.67
N THR A 20 -29.03 -46.50 24.49
CA THR A 20 -27.69 -46.78 23.97
C THR A 20 -27.02 -45.42 23.68
N THR A 21 -26.07 -45.04 24.53
CA THR A 21 -25.17 -43.95 24.26
C THR A 21 -24.27 -44.35 23.07
N THR A 22 -24.70 -44.07 21.87
CA THR A 22 -23.77 -43.95 20.73
C THR A 22 -22.83 -42.77 21.05
N ARG A 23 -21.57 -43.09 21.37
CA ARG A 23 -20.50 -42.09 21.29
C ARG A 23 -20.55 -41.54 19.85
N MET A 24 -21.05 -40.33 19.71
CA MET A 24 -20.74 -39.54 18.54
C MET A 24 -19.21 -39.35 18.56
N THR A 25 -18.51 -40.05 17.73
CA THR A 25 -17.18 -39.64 17.31
C THR A 25 -17.35 -38.21 16.80
N ALA A 26 -16.68 -37.26 17.43
CA ALA A 26 -16.60 -35.91 16.93
C ALA A 26 -16.12 -36.03 15.48
N GLY A 27 -17.03 -35.84 14.52
CA GLY A 27 -16.67 -35.69 13.14
C GLY A 27 -15.69 -34.53 13.09
N HIS A 28 -14.61 -34.67 12.38
CA HIS A 28 -13.75 -33.54 12.06
C HIS A 28 -14.66 -32.43 11.57
N PRO A 29 -14.52 -31.19 12.06
CA PRO A 29 -15.28 -30.08 11.54
C PRO A 29 -15.06 -30.08 10.03
N HIS A 30 -16.14 -30.11 9.24
CA HIS A 30 -16.05 -29.97 7.81
C HIS A 30 -15.44 -28.58 7.59
N LYS A 31 -14.20 -28.54 7.09
CA LYS A 31 -13.58 -27.28 6.64
C LYS A 31 -14.49 -26.69 5.57
N ASP A 32 -14.78 -25.42 5.66
CA ASP A 32 -15.44 -24.70 4.57
C ASP A 32 -14.49 -24.58 3.37
N PHE A 33 -15.00 -24.11 2.24
CA PHE A 33 -14.22 -23.99 1.02
C PHE A 33 -13.04 -23.02 1.19
N GLY A 34 -13.24 -21.87 1.86
CA GLY A 34 -12.20 -20.90 2.11
C GLY A 34 -11.04 -21.46 2.95
N SER A 35 -11.36 -22.20 4.01
CA SER A 35 -10.34 -22.90 4.82
C SER A 35 -9.57 -23.92 4.01
N PHE A 36 -10.22 -24.60 3.07
CA PHE A 36 -9.55 -25.56 2.20
C PHE A 36 -8.56 -24.87 1.25
N VAL A 37 -8.96 -23.76 0.62
CA VAL A 37 -8.08 -22.98 -0.26
C VAL A 37 -6.89 -22.45 0.51
N GLN A 38 -7.09 -21.89 1.71
CA GLN A 38 -6.00 -21.39 2.55
C GLN A 38 -5.01 -22.50 2.95
N ASP A 39 -5.51 -23.71 3.26
CA ASP A 39 -4.62 -24.84 3.53
C ASP A 39 -3.77 -25.19 2.31
N GLN A 40 -4.37 -25.18 1.08
CA GLN A 40 -3.62 -25.43 -0.15
C GLN A 40 -2.53 -24.38 -0.39
N LEU A 41 -2.83 -23.09 -0.15
CA LEU A 41 -1.82 -22.04 -0.26
C LEU A 41 -0.69 -22.22 0.74
N ASN A 42 -0.99 -22.58 1.98
CA ASN A 42 0.01 -22.84 3.00
C ASN A 42 0.87 -24.07 2.66
N ASP A 43 0.26 -25.15 2.18
CA ASP A 43 0.95 -26.38 1.82
C ASP A 43 1.89 -26.21 0.59
N HIS A 44 1.57 -25.26 -0.31
CA HIS A 44 2.35 -24.97 -1.51
C HIS A 44 3.18 -23.68 -1.41
N SER A 45 3.22 -23.03 -0.25
CA SER A 45 3.88 -21.73 -0.06
C SER A 45 5.37 -21.73 -0.40
N GLU A 46 6.06 -22.86 -0.21
CA GLU A 46 7.46 -23.02 -0.61
C GLU A 46 7.64 -22.97 -2.13
N GLN A 47 6.74 -23.60 -2.86
CA GLN A 47 6.78 -23.59 -4.33
C GLN A 47 6.40 -22.23 -4.91
N LEU A 48 5.37 -21.61 -4.32
CA LEU A 48 4.80 -20.34 -4.81
C LEU A 48 5.68 -19.13 -4.47
N PHE A 49 6.18 -19.07 -3.23
CA PHE A 49 6.79 -17.87 -2.68
C PHE A 49 8.21 -18.09 -2.12
N GLY A 50 8.68 -19.33 -1.98
CA GLY A 50 9.92 -19.66 -1.25
C GLY A 50 9.72 -19.76 0.26
N ILE A 51 8.51 -19.83 0.74
CA ILE A 51 8.15 -19.87 2.15
C ILE A 51 7.90 -21.31 2.56
N GLU A 52 8.85 -21.95 3.26
CA GLU A 52 8.70 -23.35 3.69
C GLU A 52 7.53 -23.58 4.65
N HIS A 53 7.27 -22.61 5.54
CA HIS A 53 6.12 -22.57 6.45
C HIS A 53 5.71 -21.13 6.66
N THR A 54 4.45 -20.84 6.39
CA THR A 54 3.82 -19.53 6.64
C THR A 54 3.69 -19.27 8.14
N LEU A 55 3.43 -18.03 8.52
CA LEU A 55 3.11 -17.70 9.90
C LEU A 55 1.61 -17.90 10.13
N ASP A 56 1.25 -18.85 11.01
CA ASP A 56 -0.14 -19.14 11.35
C ASP A 56 -0.82 -17.98 12.07
N GLU A 57 -0.05 -17.24 12.88
CA GLU A 57 -0.54 -16.12 13.69
C GLU A 57 0.43 -14.94 13.63
N SER A 58 -0.09 -13.74 13.91
CA SER A 58 0.73 -12.54 14.11
C SER A 58 1.69 -12.74 15.28
N ALA A 59 2.85 -12.14 15.19
CA ALA A 59 3.84 -12.21 16.24
C ALA A 59 3.28 -11.63 17.55
N LEU A 60 3.51 -12.35 18.65
CA LEU A 60 3.17 -11.85 19.97
C LEU A 60 4.21 -10.84 20.43
N GLY A 61 3.72 -9.67 20.85
CA GLY A 61 4.54 -8.60 21.42
C GLY A 61 4.40 -8.51 22.94
N PRO A 62 5.00 -7.47 23.56
CA PRO A 62 5.90 -6.54 22.91
C PRO A 62 7.35 -7.04 22.88
N TYR A 63 8.07 -6.72 21.81
CA TYR A 63 9.52 -6.77 21.80
C TYR A 63 10.07 -5.34 21.71
N ASP A 64 10.57 -4.84 22.81
CA ASP A 64 11.15 -3.51 22.98
C ASP A 64 12.69 -3.53 23.14
N GLY A 65 13.30 -4.66 22.78
CA GLY A 65 14.75 -4.85 22.92
C GLY A 65 15.58 -4.18 21.82
N PRO A 66 16.89 -4.07 22.05
CA PRO A 66 17.80 -3.34 21.14
C PRO A 66 18.13 -4.08 19.85
N ASP A 67 17.84 -5.37 19.74
CA ASP A 67 18.14 -6.17 18.55
C ASP A 67 17.09 -5.97 17.48
N ASN A 68 17.43 -5.18 16.46
CA ASN A 68 16.54 -4.85 15.35
C ASN A 68 16.04 -6.10 14.58
N LEU A 69 16.84 -7.17 14.54
CA LEU A 69 16.46 -8.40 13.86
C LEU A 69 15.43 -9.22 14.65
N GLN A 70 15.31 -9.00 15.94
CA GLN A 70 14.26 -9.61 16.76
C GLN A 70 12.95 -8.81 16.75
N ALA A 71 12.95 -7.59 16.23
CA ALA A 71 11.75 -6.80 16.07
C ALA A 71 10.82 -7.34 14.98
N ILE A 72 11.32 -8.15 14.08
CA ILE A 72 10.56 -8.79 13.01
C ILE A 72 10.73 -10.31 13.06
N GLN A 73 9.63 -11.02 12.92
CA GLN A 73 9.60 -12.46 12.72
C GLN A 73 9.28 -12.71 11.25
N VAL A 74 10.04 -13.57 10.58
CA VAL A 74 9.74 -14.00 9.21
C VAL A 74 9.43 -15.49 9.17
N ALA A 75 8.67 -15.90 8.18
CA ALA A 75 8.33 -17.27 7.87
C ALA A 75 9.60 -18.10 7.58
N LYS A 76 9.54 -19.40 7.84
CA LYS A 76 10.65 -20.30 7.55
C LYS A 76 10.91 -20.35 6.03
N GLY A 77 12.16 -20.35 5.65
CA GLY A 77 12.63 -20.21 4.26
C GLY A 77 13.13 -18.81 3.94
N LEU A 78 12.61 -17.79 4.63
CA LEU A 78 13.07 -16.41 4.49
C LEU A 78 14.16 -16.05 5.52
N HIS A 79 15.02 -15.11 5.14
CA HIS A 79 16.14 -14.64 5.97
C HIS A 79 16.14 -13.12 6.09
N VAL A 80 16.29 -12.62 7.32
CA VAL A 80 16.40 -11.19 7.61
C VAL A 80 17.85 -10.81 7.90
N SER A 81 18.28 -9.68 7.39
CA SER A 81 19.57 -9.06 7.71
C SER A 81 19.42 -7.54 7.88
N LEU A 82 20.18 -6.98 8.83
CA LEU A 82 20.17 -5.55 9.08
C LEU A 82 20.92 -4.80 7.96
N VAL A 83 20.28 -3.81 7.37
CA VAL A 83 20.86 -2.89 6.38
C VAL A 83 21.30 -1.60 7.03
N SER A 84 20.44 -1.01 7.87
CA SER A 84 20.79 0.21 8.62
C SER A 84 20.09 0.24 9.97
N SER A 85 20.83 0.68 10.99
CA SER A 85 20.30 1.10 12.29
C SER A 85 20.52 2.60 12.53
N SER A 86 20.77 3.36 11.47
CA SER A 86 21.00 4.79 11.49
C SER A 86 20.01 5.58 10.64
N VAL A 87 18.97 4.93 10.12
CA VAL A 87 17.80 5.62 9.55
C VAL A 87 16.99 6.26 10.68
N ALA A 88 16.25 7.30 10.35
CA ALA A 88 15.41 8.00 11.31
C ALA A 88 14.25 7.12 11.84
N SER A 89 13.58 7.58 12.90
CA SER A 89 12.58 6.76 13.61
C SER A 89 11.28 6.59 12.82
N ALA A 90 10.91 7.57 12.03
CA ALA A 90 9.74 7.56 11.17
C ALA A 90 10.14 7.38 9.69
N ALA A 91 11.16 6.56 9.45
CA ALA A 91 11.61 6.24 8.10
C ALA A 91 10.56 5.41 7.37
N ASP A 92 10.00 5.95 6.30
CA ASP A 92 8.94 5.35 5.53
C ASP A 92 9.42 4.82 4.18
N GLN A 93 8.88 5.28 3.07
CA GLN A 93 9.10 4.70 1.76
C GLN A 93 10.56 4.70 1.33
N ILE A 94 10.90 3.76 0.45
CA ILE A 94 12.27 3.49 -0.02
C ILE A 94 12.34 3.58 -1.53
N ALA A 95 13.38 4.24 -2.05
CA ALA A 95 13.75 4.16 -3.47
C ALA A 95 15.18 3.63 -3.64
N MET A 96 15.38 2.72 -4.57
CA MET A 96 16.67 2.15 -4.89
C MET A 96 17.42 2.97 -5.96
N TRP A 97 18.76 3.01 -5.86
CA TRP A 97 19.63 3.73 -6.80
C TRP A 97 20.94 2.99 -7.06
N PRO A 98 21.48 2.97 -8.31
CA PRO A 98 20.94 3.62 -9.51
C PRO A 98 19.79 2.87 -10.17
N ASP A 99 19.63 1.60 -9.87
CA ASP A 99 18.61 0.69 -10.41
C ASP A 99 18.18 -0.32 -9.35
N ASP A 100 17.16 -1.12 -9.66
CA ASP A 100 16.57 -2.08 -8.74
C ASP A 100 17.32 -3.42 -8.73
N ASP A 101 18.10 -3.72 -9.78
CA ASP A 101 18.85 -4.97 -9.87
C ASP A 101 20.12 -4.96 -8.99
N ASN A 102 20.77 -3.80 -8.90
CA ASN A 102 22.06 -3.69 -8.22
C ASN A 102 22.20 -2.36 -7.47
N PRO A 103 21.32 -2.10 -6.50
CA PRO A 103 21.31 -0.84 -5.78
C PRO A 103 22.63 -0.63 -5.02
N LYS A 104 23.11 0.61 -5.04
CA LYS A 104 24.27 1.08 -4.28
C LYS A 104 23.86 1.97 -3.12
N PHE A 105 22.74 2.65 -3.30
CA PHE A 105 22.15 3.53 -2.32
C PHE A 105 20.65 3.26 -2.22
N LEU A 106 20.11 3.51 -1.03
CA LEU A 106 18.67 3.65 -0.83
C LEU A 106 18.40 5.08 -0.41
N PHE A 107 17.29 5.63 -0.87
CA PHE A 107 16.76 6.91 -0.42
C PHE A 107 15.52 6.62 0.42
N VAL A 108 15.42 7.28 1.55
CA VAL A 108 14.37 7.06 2.54
C VAL A 108 13.81 8.41 2.95
N CYS A 109 12.50 8.57 2.90
CA CYS A 109 11.79 9.68 3.51
C CYS A 109 11.61 9.46 5.01
N ASP A 110 11.43 10.53 5.77
CA ASP A 110 11.13 10.50 7.20
C ASP A 110 9.93 11.39 7.49
N GLU A 111 8.91 10.84 8.08
CA GLU A 111 7.65 11.53 8.35
C GLU A 111 7.71 12.48 9.55
N GLU A 112 8.76 12.44 10.35
CA GLU A 112 8.89 13.39 11.44
C GLU A 112 9.01 14.84 10.94
N THR A 113 8.49 15.77 11.73
CA THR A 113 8.52 17.21 11.39
C THR A 113 9.87 17.85 11.58
N SER A 114 10.80 17.12 12.17
CA SER A 114 12.15 17.57 12.46
C SER A 114 13.13 17.21 11.34
N ASP A 115 14.40 17.26 11.59
CA ASP A 115 15.50 16.84 10.76
C ASP A 115 15.93 15.41 11.18
N PRO A 116 16.03 14.44 10.26
CA PRO A 116 16.07 14.56 8.79
C PRO A 116 14.70 14.56 8.12
N ALA A 117 14.61 15.00 6.86
CA ALA A 117 13.45 14.76 5.98
C ALA A 117 13.75 13.67 4.95
N VAL A 118 14.94 13.68 4.35
CA VAL A 118 15.38 12.62 3.42
C VAL A 118 16.79 12.18 3.79
N GLN A 119 16.95 10.87 3.89
CA GLN A 119 18.26 10.24 4.09
C GLN A 119 18.69 9.43 2.86
N ARG A 120 19.99 9.40 2.63
CA ARG A 120 20.65 8.48 1.70
C ARG A 120 21.41 7.43 2.47
N VAL A 121 21.09 6.17 2.27
CA VAL A 121 21.74 5.00 2.87
C VAL A 121 22.76 4.44 1.88
N ASP A 122 24.03 4.39 2.26
CA ASP A 122 25.13 3.84 1.46
C ASP A 122 25.33 2.37 1.81
N LEU A 123 24.93 1.48 0.90
CA LEU A 123 24.95 0.03 1.13
C LEU A 123 26.38 -0.56 1.25
N SER A 124 27.41 0.21 0.94
CA SER A 124 28.82 -0.21 1.11
C SER A 124 29.37 0.04 2.51
N LYS A 125 28.65 0.79 3.37
CA LYS A 125 29.10 1.17 4.70
C LYS A 125 28.45 0.32 5.80
N PRO A 126 29.04 0.28 7.00
CA PRO A 126 28.46 -0.42 8.15
C PRO A 126 27.09 0.13 8.54
N ALA A 127 26.15 -0.74 8.90
CA ALA A 127 24.75 -0.43 9.20
C ALA A 127 24.54 0.68 10.25
N GLY A 128 25.43 0.82 11.23
CA GLY A 128 25.33 1.86 12.29
C GLY A 128 25.78 3.26 11.88
N SER A 129 26.22 3.47 10.61
CA SER A 129 26.79 4.75 10.16
C SER A 129 26.63 4.99 8.65
N ASN A 130 25.71 4.31 8.01
CA ASN A 130 25.52 4.36 6.56
C ASN A 130 24.44 5.32 6.08
N ALA A 131 23.56 5.83 6.96
CA ALA A 131 22.57 6.81 6.61
C ALA A 131 23.13 8.25 6.75
N THR A 132 22.83 9.08 5.77
CA THR A 132 23.26 10.49 5.72
C THR A 132 22.07 11.35 5.34
N THR A 133 21.75 12.36 6.15
CA THR A 133 20.72 13.35 5.82
C THR A 133 21.14 14.18 4.61
N ILE A 134 20.29 14.23 3.59
CA ILE A 134 20.52 14.99 2.36
C ILE A 134 19.48 16.10 2.12
N VAL A 135 18.30 16.02 2.75
CA VAL A 135 17.28 17.07 2.74
C VAL A 135 16.76 17.30 4.16
N LYS A 136 16.46 18.56 4.50
CA LYS A 136 15.88 19.03 5.76
C LYS A 136 14.75 20.01 5.50
N GLY A 137 13.83 20.13 6.46
CA GLY A 137 12.80 21.16 6.46
C GLY A 137 11.56 20.82 5.65
N LEU A 138 11.40 19.59 5.19
CA LEU A 138 10.12 19.03 4.80
C LEU A 138 9.36 18.58 6.05
N THR A 139 8.05 18.39 5.92
CA THR A 139 7.20 17.90 7.01
C THR A 139 6.47 16.67 6.53
N SER A 140 6.49 15.61 7.35
CA SER A 140 5.90 14.32 6.98
C SER A 140 6.31 13.94 5.56
N CYS A 141 7.63 13.74 5.34
CA CYS A 141 8.12 13.24 4.06
C CYS A 141 7.88 11.75 4.03
N ASP A 142 6.96 11.32 3.19
CA ASP A 142 6.60 9.94 3.07
C ASP A 142 6.98 9.35 1.70
N PRO A 143 6.32 9.66 0.57
CA PRO A 143 6.65 8.96 -0.66
C PRO A 143 8.03 9.35 -1.19
N VAL A 144 8.77 8.32 -1.58
CA VAL A 144 10.02 8.47 -2.31
C VAL A 144 10.05 7.53 -3.51
N ARG A 145 10.31 8.07 -4.71
CA ARG A 145 10.36 7.26 -5.94
C ARG A 145 11.53 7.69 -6.83
N ARG A 146 12.17 6.71 -7.47
CA ARG A 146 13.14 6.95 -8.54
C ARG A 146 12.41 7.15 -9.85
N THR A 147 12.78 8.22 -10.58
CA THR A 147 12.20 8.49 -11.89
C THR A 147 12.94 7.75 -13.01
N PRO A 148 12.29 7.50 -14.15
CA PRO A 148 12.95 6.92 -15.33
C PRO A 148 14.09 7.78 -15.91
N TRP A 149 14.13 9.07 -15.60
CA TRP A 149 15.18 10.00 -16.03
C TRP A 149 16.24 10.30 -14.98
N GLY A 150 16.32 9.46 -13.92
CA GLY A 150 17.42 9.49 -12.98
C GLY A 150 17.37 10.64 -11.97
N THR A 151 16.19 11.02 -11.50
CA THR A 151 15.99 11.87 -10.33
C THR A 151 15.28 11.08 -9.22
N ILE A 152 15.23 11.64 -8.02
CA ILE A 152 14.43 11.12 -6.91
C ILE A 152 13.29 12.10 -6.65
N ILE A 153 12.08 11.58 -6.56
CA ILE A 153 10.91 12.29 -6.08
C ILE A 153 10.78 12.06 -4.59
N VAL A 154 10.45 13.12 -3.87
CA VAL A 154 10.04 13.09 -2.47
C VAL A 154 8.85 14.02 -2.29
N ALA A 155 7.90 13.65 -1.44
CA ALA A 155 6.74 14.50 -1.22
C ALA A 155 6.27 14.48 0.23
N GLU A 156 5.36 15.39 0.58
CA GLU A 156 4.92 15.64 1.93
C GLU A 156 3.46 15.22 2.11
N GLU A 157 3.15 14.57 3.21
CA GLU A 157 1.81 14.41 3.71
C GLU A 157 1.30 15.70 4.37
N GLY A 158 1.05 16.71 3.60
CA GLY A 158 0.71 18.04 4.12
C GLY A 158 -0.71 18.50 3.76
N GLY A 159 -1.51 17.70 3.10
CA GLY A 159 -2.82 18.07 2.61
C GLY A 159 -2.75 19.30 1.71
N LEU A 160 -3.40 20.39 2.09
CA LEU A 160 -3.38 21.64 1.31
C LEU A 160 -2.00 22.32 1.26
N THR A 161 -1.08 21.93 2.11
CA THR A 161 0.28 22.52 2.18
C THR A 161 1.37 21.53 1.76
N GLY A 162 1.04 20.28 1.52
CA GLY A 162 1.99 19.26 1.09
C GLY A 162 2.62 19.58 -0.26
N GLY A 163 3.93 19.43 -0.33
CA GLY A 163 4.71 19.73 -1.52
C GLY A 163 5.26 18.48 -2.18
N PHE A 164 5.36 18.53 -3.49
CA PHE A 164 6.02 17.51 -4.31
C PHE A 164 7.34 18.08 -4.80
N TYR A 165 8.44 17.40 -4.48
CA TYR A 165 9.80 17.85 -4.78
C TYR A 165 10.53 16.84 -5.64
N GLU A 166 11.43 17.34 -6.47
CA GLU A 166 12.30 16.53 -7.31
C GLU A 166 13.77 16.85 -7.00
N LEU A 167 14.53 15.79 -6.70
CA LEU A 167 15.92 15.81 -6.29
C LEU A 167 16.81 15.36 -7.42
N PHE A 168 17.69 16.24 -7.90
CA PHE A 168 18.63 16.03 -8.99
C PHE A 168 20.00 15.66 -8.47
N ASP A 169 20.70 14.76 -9.17
CA ASP A 169 22.04 14.27 -8.81
C ASP A 169 22.17 13.87 -7.32
N PRO A 170 21.24 13.00 -6.81
CA PRO A 170 21.05 12.80 -5.39
C PRO A 170 22.25 12.17 -4.68
N VAL A 171 23.14 11.50 -5.42
CA VAL A 171 24.32 10.83 -4.85
C VAL A 171 25.47 11.80 -4.55
N ASN A 172 25.49 12.97 -5.18
CA ASN A 172 26.54 13.98 -4.99
C ASN A 172 26.18 15.08 -3.98
N ILE A 173 25.03 14.99 -3.32
CA ILE A 173 24.66 15.89 -2.25
C ILE A 173 25.47 15.55 -0.99
N ASN A 174 26.46 16.39 -0.68
CA ASN A 174 27.37 16.22 0.46
C ASN A 174 27.03 17.14 1.65
N THR A 175 26.18 18.14 1.43
CA THR A 175 25.62 19.02 2.46
C THR A 175 24.12 19.00 2.32
N ALA A 176 23.40 18.76 3.41
CA ALA A 176 21.95 18.69 3.37
C ALA A 176 21.33 19.99 2.83
N ILE A 177 20.43 19.84 1.86
CA ILE A 177 19.65 20.94 1.31
C ILE A 177 18.53 21.27 2.29
N THR A 178 18.39 22.55 2.63
CA THR A 178 17.34 23.02 3.55
C THR A 178 16.20 23.65 2.77
N VAL A 179 14.98 23.17 3.00
CA VAL A 179 13.75 23.83 2.55
C VAL A 179 13.39 24.90 3.59
N SER A 180 13.53 26.16 3.22
CA SER A 180 13.32 27.29 4.13
C SER A 180 11.90 27.88 4.05
N ASN A 181 11.20 27.64 2.97
CA ASN A 181 9.80 27.99 2.78
C ASN A 181 9.12 26.94 1.92
N ARG A 182 8.32 26.08 2.54
CA ARG A 182 7.63 24.97 1.89
C ARG A 182 6.56 25.45 0.91
N ASP A 183 5.80 26.48 1.26
CA ASP A 183 4.72 27.00 0.40
C ASP A 183 5.28 27.56 -0.90
N ALA A 184 6.33 28.36 -0.82
CA ALA A 184 7.00 28.93 -1.98
C ALA A 184 8.00 27.98 -2.66
N GLY A 185 8.34 26.83 -2.06
CA GLY A 185 9.36 25.92 -2.55
C GLY A 185 10.78 26.47 -2.51
N THR A 186 11.08 27.35 -1.53
CA THR A 186 12.40 27.97 -1.41
C THR A 186 13.36 27.01 -0.75
N THR A 187 14.45 26.67 -1.44
CA THR A 187 15.50 25.75 -0.95
C THR A 187 16.86 26.44 -0.92
N SER A 188 17.79 25.92 -0.12
CA SER A 188 19.19 26.39 -0.09
C SER A 188 19.96 26.02 -1.36
N ASP A 189 19.46 25.07 -2.15
CA ASP A 189 20.06 24.66 -3.43
C ASP A 189 18.94 24.34 -4.46
N PRO A 190 18.47 25.37 -5.18
CA PRO A 190 17.39 25.21 -6.17
C PRO A 190 17.82 24.52 -7.48
N LEU A 191 19.09 24.15 -7.63
CA LEU A 191 19.55 23.35 -8.76
C LEU A 191 19.39 21.86 -8.49
N HIS A 192 19.44 21.45 -7.22
CA HIS A 192 19.34 20.04 -6.85
C HIS A 192 18.01 19.66 -6.20
N LEU A 193 17.27 20.60 -5.57
CA LEU A 193 15.96 20.32 -4.99
C LEU A 193 14.94 21.37 -5.43
N VAL A 194 13.91 20.92 -6.17
CA VAL A 194 12.90 21.80 -6.79
C VAL A 194 11.49 21.35 -6.46
N LYS A 195 10.66 22.25 -5.91
CA LYS A 195 9.22 22.02 -5.74
C LYS A 195 8.54 22.02 -7.12
N ARG A 196 7.71 21.01 -7.38
CA ARG A 196 6.97 20.82 -8.63
C ARG A 196 5.51 21.26 -8.47
N GLN A 197 5.28 22.56 -8.45
CA GLN A 197 3.95 23.16 -8.25
C GLN A 197 2.91 22.68 -9.26
N ALA A 198 3.33 22.29 -10.48
CA ALA A 198 2.45 21.77 -11.51
C ALA A 198 1.75 20.45 -11.12
N VAL A 199 2.28 19.72 -10.13
CA VAL A 199 1.72 18.46 -9.62
C VAL A 199 0.59 18.71 -8.59
N GLY A 200 0.57 19.89 -7.97
CA GLY A 200 -0.41 20.27 -6.94
C GLY A 200 0.06 20.00 -5.51
N SER A 201 -0.87 20.11 -4.56
CA SER A 201 -0.65 19.90 -3.12
C SER A 201 -1.65 18.90 -2.57
N LEU A 202 -1.16 17.92 -1.82
CA LEU A 202 -1.89 16.82 -1.19
C LEU A 202 -1.21 16.41 0.13
N SER A 203 -1.82 15.47 0.89
CA SER A 203 -1.06 14.47 1.62
C SER A 203 -0.66 13.43 0.60
N PHE A 204 0.57 13.54 0.11
CA PHE A 204 1.06 12.61 -0.89
C PHE A 204 1.42 11.29 -0.21
N GLU A 205 0.93 10.22 -0.82
CA GLU A 205 1.23 8.85 -0.48
C GLU A 205 1.69 8.08 -1.73
N GLY A 206 0.87 7.16 -2.22
CA GLY A 206 1.21 6.37 -3.39
C GLY A 206 1.53 7.20 -4.63
N ILE A 207 2.64 6.86 -5.28
CA ILE A 207 3.10 7.48 -6.52
C ILE A 207 3.56 6.41 -7.51
N ALA A 208 2.87 6.30 -8.64
CA ALA A 208 3.20 5.40 -9.74
C ALA A 208 3.59 6.20 -10.99
N ILE A 209 4.82 6.03 -11.48
CA ILE A 209 5.40 6.84 -12.57
C ILE A 209 5.63 5.96 -13.80
N LYS A 210 5.02 6.35 -14.94
CA LYS A 210 5.31 5.74 -16.25
C LYS A 210 6.63 6.23 -16.83
N GLN A 211 7.14 5.45 -17.78
CA GLN A 211 8.38 5.78 -18.49
C GLN A 211 8.38 7.18 -19.15
N ASP A 212 7.23 7.68 -19.58
CA ASP A 212 7.09 8.99 -20.22
C ASP A 212 6.89 10.16 -19.23
N GLY A 213 6.79 9.88 -17.93
CA GLY A 213 6.52 10.86 -16.88
C GLY A 213 5.04 11.07 -16.59
N THR A 214 4.13 10.34 -17.26
CA THR A 214 2.75 10.24 -16.78
C THR A 214 2.75 9.59 -15.41
N MET A 215 1.98 10.14 -14.47
CA MET A 215 2.00 9.70 -13.08
C MET A 215 0.57 9.53 -12.57
N ILE A 216 0.31 8.47 -11.83
CA ILE A 216 -0.88 8.31 -10.98
C ILE A 216 -0.42 8.45 -9.53
N TYR A 217 -1.18 9.16 -8.71
CA TYR A 217 -0.86 9.44 -7.32
C TYR A 217 -2.12 9.71 -6.49
N ALA A 218 -2.01 9.57 -5.20
CA ALA A 218 -3.16 9.61 -4.30
C ALA A 218 -2.99 10.62 -3.15
N ASP A 219 -4.11 10.92 -2.50
CA ASP A 219 -4.22 11.80 -1.32
C ASP A 219 -4.65 10.97 -0.11
N GLU A 220 -3.82 10.86 0.88
CA GLU A 220 -4.18 10.25 2.16
C GLU A 220 -5.17 11.14 2.91
N LEU A 221 -6.44 10.83 2.77
CA LEU A 221 -7.51 11.56 3.43
C LEU A 221 -8.68 10.64 3.78
N ALA A 222 -9.00 10.55 5.06
CA ALA A 222 -10.18 9.81 5.51
C ALA A 222 -11.48 10.59 5.18
N PRO A 223 -12.56 9.91 4.76
CA PRO A 223 -13.86 10.54 4.63
C PRO A 223 -14.34 11.11 5.95
N SER A 224 -14.80 12.35 5.97
CA SER A 224 -15.37 12.99 7.17
C SER A 224 -16.10 14.29 6.82
N GLY A 225 -17.16 14.65 7.58
CA GLY A 225 -17.77 15.96 7.54
C GLY A 225 -18.28 16.42 6.15
N GLY A 226 -18.67 15.51 5.26
CA GLY A 226 -19.07 15.80 3.89
C GLY A 226 -17.94 15.76 2.87
N ASN A 227 -16.74 15.38 3.29
CA ASN A 227 -15.60 15.05 2.46
C ASN A 227 -15.69 13.56 2.04
N ALA A 228 -15.41 13.28 0.76
CA ALA A 228 -15.55 11.95 0.19
C ALA A 228 -14.38 10.99 0.52
N GLY A 229 -13.31 11.49 1.12
CA GLY A 229 -12.05 10.77 1.29
C GLY A 229 -10.97 11.23 0.33
N GLY A 230 -9.87 10.52 0.26
CA GLY A 230 -8.73 10.84 -0.59
C GLY A 230 -9.00 10.63 -2.07
N GLY A 231 -8.56 11.57 -2.91
CA GLY A 231 -8.70 11.47 -4.36
C GLY A 231 -7.50 10.78 -5.01
N VAL A 232 -7.78 10.11 -6.15
CA VAL A 232 -6.73 9.59 -7.03
C VAL A 232 -6.62 10.52 -8.23
N TYR A 233 -5.40 10.86 -8.59
CA TYR A 233 -5.08 11.84 -9.63
C TYR A 233 -4.15 11.28 -10.68
N LYS A 234 -4.21 11.89 -11.87
CA LYS A 234 -3.28 11.60 -12.97
C LYS A 234 -2.63 12.90 -13.42
N PHE A 235 -1.32 12.90 -13.47
CA PHE A 235 -0.53 13.97 -14.08
C PHE A 235 -0.06 13.54 -15.46
N ILE A 236 -0.24 14.39 -16.46
CA ILE A 236 0.28 14.20 -17.82
C ILE A 236 1.25 15.35 -18.11
N PRO A 237 2.54 15.07 -18.31
CA PRO A 237 3.51 16.11 -18.58
C PRO A 237 3.26 16.81 -19.91
N SER A 238 3.50 18.13 -19.97
CA SER A 238 3.45 18.88 -21.22
C SER A 238 4.52 18.45 -22.22
N ILE A 239 5.66 17.95 -21.71
CA ILE A 239 6.76 17.41 -22.49
C ILE A 239 7.10 16.04 -21.90
N PRO A 240 6.62 14.95 -22.52
CA PRO A 240 6.93 13.59 -22.06
C PRO A 240 8.42 13.27 -22.18
N TYR A 241 8.93 12.45 -21.25
CA TYR A 241 10.30 11.93 -21.33
C TYR A 241 10.43 10.96 -22.52
N GLN A 242 11.52 11.10 -23.26
CA GLN A 242 11.75 10.33 -24.49
C GLN A 242 12.87 9.27 -24.37
N GLY A 243 13.32 8.97 -23.14
CA GLY A 243 14.37 7.97 -22.93
C GLY A 243 15.81 8.45 -23.30
N ASN A 244 16.06 9.74 -23.34
CA ASN A 244 17.33 10.32 -23.81
C ASN A 244 18.42 10.39 -22.72
N GLY A 245 18.33 9.58 -21.66
CA GLY A 245 19.30 9.56 -20.56
C GLY A 245 18.92 10.50 -19.40
N PRO A 246 19.77 10.62 -18.37
CA PRO A 246 19.45 11.37 -17.17
C PRO A 246 19.16 12.86 -17.42
N ILE A 247 18.15 13.39 -16.75
CA ILE A 247 17.85 14.82 -16.74
C ILE A 247 18.58 15.47 -15.58
N THR A 248 19.46 16.42 -15.88
CA THR A 248 20.25 17.18 -14.89
C THR A 248 19.84 18.65 -14.78
N VAL A 249 18.98 19.11 -15.68
CA VAL A 249 18.48 20.49 -15.70
C VAL A 249 17.03 20.52 -15.26
N PRO A 250 16.70 21.14 -14.12
CA PRO A 250 15.36 21.13 -13.56
C PRO A 250 14.24 21.55 -14.50
N GLY A 251 14.47 22.54 -15.37
CA GLY A 251 13.46 23.01 -16.34
C GLY A 251 13.14 22.03 -17.47
N LEU A 252 13.93 20.96 -17.64
CA LEU A 252 13.71 19.93 -18.67
C LEU A 252 12.97 18.70 -18.11
N SER A 253 12.71 18.65 -16.82
CA SER A 253 11.95 17.55 -16.21
C SER A 253 10.51 17.52 -16.73
N PRO A 254 9.94 16.33 -16.97
CA PRO A 254 8.53 16.15 -17.24
C PRO A 254 7.61 16.80 -16.20
N PHE A 255 8.04 16.83 -14.94
CA PHE A 255 7.27 17.44 -13.85
C PHE A 255 7.36 18.97 -13.76
N ALA A 256 8.11 19.61 -14.66
CA ALA A 256 8.18 21.07 -14.72
C ALA A 256 6.86 21.71 -15.15
N ALA A 257 6.08 21.04 -16.00
CA ALA A 257 4.79 21.51 -16.49
C ALA A 257 3.93 20.33 -16.96
N GLY A 258 2.61 20.40 -16.70
CA GLY A 258 1.67 19.35 -17.10
C GLY A 258 0.24 19.71 -16.81
N SER A 259 -0.63 18.74 -16.99
CA SER A 259 -2.06 18.82 -16.68
C SER A 259 -2.45 17.76 -15.66
N ILE A 260 -3.27 18.14 -14.71
CA ILE A 260 -3.79 17.24 -13.67
C ILE A 260 -5.22 16.84 -14.01
N PHE A 261 -5.54 15.59 -13.77
CA PHE A 261 -6.88 15.03 -13.90
C PHE A 261 -7.24 14.31 -12.60
N GLY A 262 -8.48 14.49 -12.11
CA GLY A 262 -9.01 13.73 -11.00
C GLY A 262 -9.83 12.53 -11.50
N LEU A 263 -9.72 11.41 -10.81
CA LEU A 263 -10.50 10.20 -11.09
C LEU A 263 -11.95 10.41 -10.68
N ARG A 264 -12.88 10.03 -11.55
CA ARG A 264 -14.31 9.96 -11.24
C ARG A 264 -14.83 8.60 -11.69
N VAL A 265 -15.18 7.77 -10.71
CA VAL A 265 -15.87 6.50 -10.89
C VAL A 265 -17.29 6.68 -10.39
N ALA A 266 -18.28 6.53 -11.26
CA ALA A 266 -19.68 6.54 -10.88
C ALA A 266 -20.55 6.18 -12.09
N ALA A 267 -21.74 5.65 -11.86
CA ALA A 267 -22.75 5.53 -12.88
C ALA A 267 -23.05 6.91 -13.48
N GLN A 268 -23.19 6.98 -14.79
CA GLN A 268 -23.48 8.21 -15.50
C GLN A 268 -24.73 8.88 -14.92
N GLY A 269 -24.61 10.16 -14.53
CA GLY A 269 -25.70 10.93 -13.93
C GLY A 269 -25.85 10.74 -12.42
N SER A 270 -25.04 9.92 -11.78
CA SER A 270 -24.98 9.81 -10.32
C SER A 270 -24.31 11.04 -9.72
N ASN A 271 -24.84 11.54 -8.60
CA ASN A 271 -24.17 12.52 -7.74
C ASN A 271 -23.34 11.84 -6.63
N ASN A 272 -23.37 10.50 -6.60
CA ASN A 272 -22.57 9.73 -5.67
C ASN A 272 -21.12 9.69 -6.20
N TRP A 273 -20.21 10.23 -5.42
CA TRP A 273 -18.81 10.39 -5.75
C TRP A 273 -17.90 10.04 -4.56
N GLY A 274 -18.51 9.57 -3.49
CA GLY A 274 -17.86 9.08 -2.28
C GLY A 274 -17.99 7.58 -2.13
N GLN A 275 -17.96 7.11 -0.91
CA GLN A 275 -18.04 5.69 -0.56
C GLN A 275 -19.27 4.99 -1.15
N GLY A 276 -19.09 3.77 -1.67
CA GLY A 276 -20.11 2.99 -2.39
C GLY A 276 -20.18 3.27 -3.90
N ALA A 277 -19.24 4.03 -4.47
CA ALA A 277 -19.14 4.31 -5.89
C ALA A 277 -17.67 4.33 -6.38
N GLU A 278 -16.81 3.58 -5.71
CA GLU A 278 -15.35 3.60 -5.90
C GLU A 278 -14.85 2.59 -6.93
N THR A 279 -15.68 1.63 -7.33
CA THR A 279 -15.33 0.59 -8.31
C THR A 279 -16.10 0.73 -9.62
N GLY A 280 -15.53 0.21 -10.70
CA GLY A 280 -16.08 0.16 -12.05
C GLY A 280 -15.43 1.15 -13.01
N ASN A 281 -16.07 1.34 -14.16
CA ASN A 281 -15.57 2.24 -15.20
C ASN A 281 -15.67 3.70 -14.76
N GLY A 282 -14.59 4.43 -14.97
CA GLY A 282 -14.47 5.83 -14.62
C GLY A 282 -14.08 6.75 -15.79
N ALA A 283 -13.77 7.97 -15.43
CA ALA A 283 -13.24 8.98 -16.34
C ALA A 283 -12.19 9.84 -15.63
N TRP A 284 -11.17 10.21 -16.34
CA TRP A 284 -10.25 11.26 -15.95
C TRP A 284 -10.85 12.63 -16.28
N VAL A 285 -11.07 13.44 -15.26
CA VAL A 285 -11.67 14.77 -15.40
C VAL A 285 -10.60 15.83 -15.15
N ALA A 286 -10.38 16.70 -16.13
CA ALA A 286 -9.37 17.75 -16.00
C ALA A 286 -9.64 18.65 -14.78
N VAL A 287 -8.62 18.90 -13.97
CA VAL A 287 -8.71 19.81 -12.83
C VAL A 287 -8.88 21.24 -13.35
N ASN A 288 -10.05 21.83 -13.07
CA ASN A 288 -10.31 23.23 -13.35
C ASN A 288 -9.76 24.10 -12.21
N THR A 289 -8.79 24.92 -12.52
CA THR A 289 -8.12 25.81 -11.56
C THR A 289 -8.75 27.21 -11.45
N ALA A 290 -9.75 27.51 -12.26
CA ALA A 290 -10.42 28.83 -12.25
C ALA A 290 -11.29 29.12 -11.01
N PRO A 291 -11.94 28.13 -10.32
CA PRO A 291 -12.69 28.42 -9.13
C PRO A 291 -11.81 28.96 -8.00
N GLN A 292 -12.37 29.93 -7.24
CA GLN A 292 -11.68 30.50 -6.09
C GLN A 292 -11.32 29.41 -5.05
N GLY A 293 -10.12 29.46 -4.54
CA GLY A 293 -9.61 28.54 -3.53
C GLY A 293 -8.99 27.25 -4.09
N VAL A 294 -8.95 27.08 -5.42
CA VAL A 294 -8.23 25.95 -6.05
C VAL A 294 -6.74 26.29 -6.26
N ILE A 295 -6.41 27.56 -6.40
CA ILE A 295 -5.00 28.02 -6.41
C ILE A 295 -4.78 28.93 -5.21
N ASP A 296 -3.68 28.74 -4.50
CA ASP A 296 -3.25 29.62 -3.40
C ASP A 296 -2.46 30.85 -3.91
N ALA A 297 -2.03 31.71 -2.98
CA ALA A 297 -1.27 32.93 -3.30
C ALA A 297 0.15 32.64 -3.84
N ASN A 298 0.69 31.45 -3.62
CA ASN A 298 2.00 31.00 -4.09
C ASN A 298 1.92 30.26 -5.43
N GLY A 299 0.72 30.01 -5.95
CA GLY A 299 0.49 29.28 -7.19
C GLY A 299 0.36 27.75 -7.02
N ASN A 300 0.26 27.24 -5.79
CA ASN A 300 0.04 25.83 -5.55
C ASN A 300 -1.41 25.46 -5.89
N ILE A 301 -1.60 24.33 -6.57
CA ILE A 301 -2.93 23.80 -6.92
C ILE A 301 -3.41 22.95 -5.75
N LEU A 302 -4.47 23.39 -5.07
CA LEU A 302 -5.02 22.76 -3.88
C LEU A 302 -6.01 21.66 -4.28
N LEU A 303 -5.54 20.43 -4.46
CA LEU A 303 -6.30 19.36 -5.08
C LEU A 303 -7.48 18.88 -4.23
N ARG A 304 -7.40 18.91 -2.89
CA ARG A 304 -8.56 18.65 -2.01
C ARG A 304 -9.72 19.61 -2.25
N ASN A 305 -9.42 20.89 -2.50
CA ASN A 305 -10.44 21.88 -2.83
C ASN A 305 -11.01 21.63 -4.23
N ALA A 306 -10.17 21.26 -5.19
CA ALA A 306 -10.62 20.87 -6.52
C ALA A 306 -11.53 19.63 -6.47
N GLN A 307 -11.18 18.62 -5.69
CA GLN A 307 -11.99 17.41 -5.48
C GLN A 307 -13.38 17.76 -4.95
N ALA A 308 -13.47 18.53 -3.89
CA ALA A 308 -14.73 18.91 -3.28
C ALA A 308 -15.64 19.67 -4.25
N LEU A 309 -15.09 20.60 -5.04
CA LEU A 309 -15.83 21.41 -6.01
C LEU A 309 -16.22 20.64 -7.27
N GLN A 310 -15.34 19.75 -7.75
CA GLN A 310 -15.47 19.09 -9.05
C GLN A 310 -15.93 17.63 -8.93
N LYS A 311 -16.10 17.14 -7.71
CA LYS A 311 -16.68 15.83 -7.40
C LYS A 311 -15.85 14.67 -7.98
N PHE A 312 -14.56 14.63 -7.63
CA PHE A 312 -13.75 13.44 -7.88
C PHE A 312 -14.05 12.37 -6.84
N THR A 313 -13.92 11.10 -7.21
CA THR A 313 -14.17 9.98 -6.31
C THR A 313 -13.21 10.05 -5.13
N GLY A 314 -13.70 9.74 -3.95
CA GLY A 314 -12.91 9.66 -2.73
C GLY A 314 -12.82 8.24 -2.22
N TYR A 315 -11.67 7.89 -1.70
CA TYR A 315 -11.30 6.60 -1.12
C TYR A 315 -10.98 6.73 0.36
N TYR A 316 -10.82 5.60 1.05
CA TYR A 316 -10.60 5.56 2.49
C TYR A 316 -9.12 5.59 2.85
N ARG A 317 -8.50 6.79 2.88
CA ARG A 317 -7.07 6.96 3.09
C ARG A 317 -6.29 6.12 2.07
N PRO A 318 -6.26 6.52 0.78
CA PRO A 318 -5.35 5.89 -0.17
C PRO A 318 -3.90 6.13 0.26
N GLU A 319 -3.22 5.04 0.55
CA GLU A 319 -1.83 5.04 0.98
C GLU A 319 -0.90 4.69 -0.19
N ASP A 320 0.10 3.83 0.04
CA ASP A 320 1.10 3.50 -0.97
C ASP A 320 0.51 2.91 -2.25
N MET A 321 1.26 3.01 -3.33
CA MET A 321 0.86 2.60 -4.68
C MET A 321 2.03 2.00 -5.45
N ASP A 322 1.79 0.89 -6.14
CA ASP A 322 2.79 0.30 -7.01
C ASP A 322 2.22 -0.10 -8.37
N VAL A 323 3.12 -0.24 -9.36
CA VAL A 323 2.79 -0.61 -10.73
C VAL A 323 2.90 -2.11 -10.89
N ASP A 324 1.85 -2.75 -11.40
CA ASP A 324 1.88 -4.16 -11.76
C ASP A 324 2.92 -4.41 -12.89
N PRO A 325 4.02 -5.13 -12.59
CA PRO A 325 5.09 -5.34 -13.55
C PRO A 325 4.66 -6.26 -14.70
N ILE A 326 3.77 -7.22 -14.45
CA ILE A 326 3.31 -8.17 -15.46
C ILE A 326 2.36 -7.48 -16.43
N ALA A 327 1.39 -6.71 -15.92
CA ALA A 327 0.51 -5.91 -16.77
C ALA A 327 1.34 -4.90 -17.63
N LEU A 328 2.39 -4.33 -17.05
CA LEU A 328 3.26 -3.38 -17.75
C LEU A 328 4.05 -4.07 -18.89
N GLU A 329 4.52 -5.30 -18.71
CA GLU A 329 5.17 -6.10 -19.76
C GLU A 329 4.21 -6.34 -20.94
N ASP A 330 2.92 -6.48 -20.69
CA ASP A 330 1.86 -6.59 -21.71
C ASP A 330 1.43 -5.23 -22.31
N GLY A 331 2.06 -4.14 -21.89
CA GLY A 331 1.73 -2.79 -22.33
C GLY A 331 0.48 -2.20 -21.68
N ILE A 332 -0.03 -2.84 -20.63
CA ILE A 332 -1.17 -2.38 -19.84
C ILE A 332 -0.63 -1.63 -18.61
N PHE A 333 -1.09 -0.41 -18.40
CA PHE A 333 -0.75 0.32 -17.19
C PHE A 333 -1.80 0.03 -16.11
N ARG A 334 -1.44 -0.87 -15.22
CA ARG A 334 -2.21 -1.21 -14.02
C ARG A 334 -1.44 -0.76 -12.79
N VAL A 335 -2.13 -0.09 -11.88
CA VAL A 335 -1.59 0.33 -10.60
C VAL A 335 -2.51 -0.14 -9.49
N CYS A 336 -1.94 -0.61 -8.39
CA CYS A 336 -2.71 -0.95 -7.20
C CYS A 336 -2.27 -0.06 -6.03
N TRP A 337 -3.21 0.31 -5.17
CA TRP A 337 -2.96 1.06 -3.95
C TRP A 337 -3.72 0.45 -2.79
N THR A 338 -3.26 0.74 -1.60
CA THR A 338 -3.91 0.38 -0.36
C THR A 338 -4.85 1.49 0.09
N ASP A 339 -6.02 1.11 0.57
CA ASP A 339 -6.89 1.97 1.38
C ASP A 339 -6.81 1.44 2.81
N THR A 340 -6.22 2.20 3.74
CA THR A 340 -6.06 1.78 5.14
C THR A 340 -7.40 1.53 5.79
N GLY A 341 -8.42 2.23 5.33
CA GLY A 341 -9.75 2.06 5.85
C GLY A 341 -10.00 2.85 7.14
N ARG A 342 -10.97 2.44 7.90
CA ARG A 342 -11.33 3.08 9.17
C ARG A 342 -11.78 2.06 10.20
N MET A 343 -11.22 2.18 11.39
CA MET A 343 -11.50 1.30 12.51
C MET A 343 -12.71 1.71 13.35
N SER A 344 -13.23 2.94 13.23
CA SER A 344 -14.31 3.42 14.08
C SER A 344 -15.69 3.04 13.52
N HIS A 345 -16.40 2.19 14.24
CA HIS A 345 -17.79 1.79 13.98
C HIS A 345 -18.84 2.92 14.17
N THR A 346 -18.43 4.16 14.41
CA THR A 346 -19.35 5.23 14.79
C THR A 346 -19.98 5.97 13.60
N ASP A 347 -19.50 5.74 12.39
CA ASP A 347 -20.08 6.34 11.19
C ASP A 347 -20.96 5.33 10.45
N SER A 348 -22.24 5.27 10.87
CA SER A 348 -23.24 4.35 10.28
C SER A 348 -23.59 4.62 8.82
N SER A 349 -23.15 5.76 8.25
CA SER A 349 -23.37 6.08 6.84
C SER A 349 -22.37 5.38 5.91
N LEU A 350 -21.33 4.79 6.47
CA LEU A 350 -20.22 4.16 5.74
C LEU A 350 -20.22 2.63 5.91
N VAL A 351 -21.26 2.09 6.57
CA VAL A 351 -21.38 0.66 6.85
C VAL A 351 -22.27 0.00 5.82
N GLU A 352 -21.78 -0.18 4.61
CA GLU A 352 -22.19 -1.35 3.86
C GLU A 352 -21.34 -2.53 4.36
N ASN A 353 -21.96 -3.42 5.12
CA ASN A 353 -21.39 -4.68 5.57
C ASN A 353 -20.24 -4.67 6.61
N GLY A 354 -20.31 -3.85 7.64
CA GLY A 354 -19.47 -4.08 8.82
C GLY A 354 -18.21 -3.24 8.95
N GLY A 355 -18.10 -2.16 8.23
CA GLY A 355 -16.96 -1.22 8.27
C GLY A 355 -15.92 -1.54 7.20
N VAL A 356 -15.28 -0.50 6.65
CA VAL A 356 -14.16 -0.68 5.74
C VAL A 356 -12.94 -1.04 6.57
N LYS A 357 -12.52 -2.29 6.51
CA LYS A 357 -11.40 -2.82 7.30
C LYS A 357 -10.05 -2.61 6.67
N ALA A 358 -9.98 -2.24 5.48
CA ALA A 358 -8.92 -1.94 4.53
C ALA A 358 -9.20 -2.63 3.19
N GLU A 359 -8.64 -2.10 2.15
CA GLU A 359 -8.78 -2.67 0.81
C GLU A 359 -7.50 -2.47 0.01
N VAL A 360 -7.27 -3.31 -0.98
CA VAL A 360 -6.35 -3.03 -2.07
C VAL A 360 -7.18 -2.81 -3.32
N MET A 361 -7.05 -1.64 -3.89
CA MET A 361 -7.74 -1.22 -5.10
C MET A 361 -6.78 -1.21 -6.27
N CYS A 362 -7.22 -1.64 -7.44
CA CYS A 362 -6.41 -1.61 -8.64
C CYS A 362 -7.11 -0.82 -9.74
N LEU A 363 -6.36 0.01 -10.46
CA LEU A 363 -6.81 0.80 -11.59
C LEU A 363 -6.10 0.33 -12.86
N VAL A 364 -6.88 0.05 -13.90
CA VAL A 364 -6.37 -0.28 -15.23
C VAL A 364 -6.67 0.86 -16.20
N GLU A 365 -5.66 1.28 -16.95
CA GLU A 365 -5.77 2.27 -18.03
C GLU A 365 -6.17 1.60 -19.36
N ASN A 366 -7.46 1.48 -19.61
CA ASN A 366 -7.98 0.81 -20.80
C ASN A 366 -7.94 1.71 -22.05
N PRO A 367 -7.83 1.13 -23.25
CA PRO A 367 -7.96 1.88 -24.50
C PRO A 367 -9.38 2.45 -24.68
N PRO A 368 -9.56 3.45 -25.56
CA PRO A 368 -10.89 3.96 -25.92
C PRO A 368 -11.85 2.85 -26.34
N SER A 369 -13.10 2.96 -25.94
CA SER A 369 -14.16 2.01 -26.26
C SER A 369 -15.30 2.65 -27.04
N THR A 370 -16.28 1.84 -27.46
CA THR A 370 -17.50 2.35 -28.11
C THR A 370 -18.31 3.27 -27.20
N PHE A 371 -18.22 3.13 -25.89
CA PHE A 371 -18.89 3.97 -24.90
C PHE A 371 -18.15 5.29 -24.64
N ALA A 372 -16.83 5.28 -24.74
CA ALA A 372 -15.98 6.46 -24.60
C ALA A 372 -14.91 6.46 -25.70
N PRO A 373 -15.28 6.85 -26.92
CA PRO A 373 -14.38 6.75 -28.08
C PRO A 373 -13.26 7.80 -28.07
N ASN A 374 -13.41 8.88 -27.32
CA ASN A 374 -12.45 9.98 -27.25
C ASN A 374 -12.27 10.45 -25.79
N PRO A 375 -11.71 9.61 -24.90
CA PRO A 375 -11.42 10.04 -23.53
C PRO A 375 -10.35 11.14 -23.53
N VAL A 376 -10.49 12.12 -22.65
CA VAL A 376 -9.63 13.32 -22.61
C VAL A 376 -8.15 12.98 -22.45
N THR A 377 -7.84 11.91 -21.72
CA THR A 377 -6.46 11.43 -21.48
C THR A 377 -6.02 10.33 -22.43
N GLY A 378 -6.85 9.97 -23.41
CA GLY A 378 -6.57 8.85 -24.32
C GLY A 378 -6.88 7.47 -23.74
N THR A 379 -7.21 7.36 -22.45
CA THR A 379 -7.50 6.11 -21.75
C THR A 379 -8.76 6.21 -20.90
N ILE A 380 -9.35 5.07 -20.58
CA ILE A 380 -10.52 4.91 -19.70
C ILE A 380 -10.05 4.18 -18.45
N PRO A 381 -10.09 4.80 -17.26
CA PRO A 381 -9.77 4.10 -16.03
C PRO A 381 -10.90 3.14 -15.64
N THR A 382 -10.55 1.92 -15.27
CA THR A 382 -11.43 0.99 -14.57
C THR A 382 -10.81 0.68 -13.23
N VAL A 383 -11.59 0.74 -12.17
CA VAL A 383 -11.14 0.46 -10.80
C VAL A 383 -11.85 -0.76 -10.27
N ASP A 384 -11.10 -1.69 -9.75
CA ASP A 384 -11.61 -2.91 -9.13
C ASP A 384 -10.97 -3.13 -7.76
N ARG A 385 -11.67 -3.86 -6.88
CA ARG A 385 -11.13 -4.27 -5.60
C ARG A 385 -10.38 -5.58 -5.80
N PHE A 386 -9.09 -5.56 -5.55
CA PHE A 386 -8.23 -6.72 -5.69
C PHE A 386 -8.20 -7.58 -4.41
N PHE A 387 -8.24 -6.94 -3.25
CA PHE A 387 -8.16 -7.61 -1.96
C PHE A 387 -8.92 -6.83 -0.90
N ALA A 388 -9.71 -7.53 -0.07
CA ALA A 388 -10.45 -6.93 1.03
C ALA A 388 -9.89 -7.39 2.38
N GLY A 389 -9.81 -6.47 3.32
CA GLY A 389 -9.47 -6.76 4.71
C GLY A 389 -10.53 -7.61 5.40
N SER A 390 -10.15 -8.19 6.52
CA SER A 390 -10.99 -9.06 7.36
C SER A 390 -10.82 -8.71 8.84
N GLU A 391 -11.32 -9.57 9.73
CA GLU A 391 -11.06 -9.43 11.18
C GLU A 391 -9.60 -9.74 11.56
N GLU A 392 -8.90 -10.47 10.71
CA GLU A 392 -7.51 -10.86 10.92
C GLU A 392 -6.51 -10.00 10.15
N ARG A 393 -6.97 -9.26 9.15
CA ARG A 393 -6.16 -8.49 8.20
C ARG A 393 -6.81 -7.14 7.98
N GLY A 394 -6.09 -6.08 8.19
CA GLY A 394 -6.65 -4.75 7.99
C GLY A 394 -5.63 -3.64 8.17
N MET A 395 -6.06 -2.41 8.00
CA MET A 395 -5.18 -1.24 8.05
C MET A 395 -4.00 -1.39 7.09
N PHE A 396 -4.30 -1.69 5.83
CA PHE A 396 -3.27 -1.82 4.81
C PHE A 396 -2.70 -0.45 4.48
N ASP A 397 -1.40 -0.38 4.50
CA ASP A 397 -0.67 0.84 4.26
C ASP A 397 0.23 0.69 3.03
N ASN A 398 1.34 0.01 3.14
CA ASN A 398 2.27 -0.12 2.04
C ASN A 398 1.98 -1.32 1.12
N VAL A 399 2.34 -1.19 -0.15
CA VAL A 399 2.13 -2.20 -1.18
C VAL A 399 3.34 -2.29 -2.12
N ALA A 400 3.68 -3.51 -2.55
CA ALA A 400 4.74 -3.72 -3.55
C ALA A 400 4.48 -4.96 -4.40
N PHE A 401 4.65 -4.85 -5.70
CA PHE A 401 4.64 -6.01 -6.59
C PHE A 401 5.98 -6.73 -6.62
N GLN A 402 5.94 -8.05 -6.59
CA GLN A 402 7.12 -8.87 -6.85
C GLN A 402 7.42 -8.87 -8.36
N PRO A 403 8.59 -8.40 -8.80
CA PRO A 403 8.99 -8.44 -10.21
C PRO A 403 8.92 -9.87 -10.77
N HIS A 404 8.53 -9.99 -12.04
CA HIS A 404 8.44 -11.25 -12.82
C HIS A 404 7.40 -12.26 -12.36
N ALA A 405 6.91 -12.16 -11.12
CA ALA A 405 5.88 -13.06 -10.58
C ALA A 405 4.50 -12.39 -10.48
N GLY A 406 4.45 -11.07 -10.30
CA GLY A 406 3.20 -10.33 -10.12
C GLY A 406 2.51 -10.58 -8.78
N ASN A 407 3.17 -11.29 -7.84
CA ASN A 407 2.66 -11.38 -6.48
C ASN A 407 2.63 -10.01 -5.83
N LEU A 408 1.60 -9.72 -5.05
CA LEU A 408 1.47 -8.45 -4.35
C LEU A 408 1.78 -8.62 -2.86
N VAL A 409 2.71 -7.84 -2.35
CA VAL A 409 2.95 -7.72 -0.92
C VAL A 409 2.13 -6.57 -0.35
N VAL A 410 1.52 -6.78 0.81
CA VAL A 410 0.71 -5.79 1.54
C VAL A 410 1.17 -5.75 2.99
N LEU A 411 1.36 -4.55 3.53
CA LEU A 411 1.81 -4.31 4.89
C LEU A 411 0.67 -3.65 5.69
N GLU A 412 0.61 -3.95 6.99
CA GLU A 412 -0.38 -3.40 7.91
C GLU A 412 0.22 -2.26 8.74
N ASP A 413 -0.56 -1.18 8.91
CA ASP A 413 -0.37 -0.14 9.93
C ASP A 413 -1.44 -0.27 11.01
N ASN A 414 -1.34 -1.31 11.82
CA ASN A 414 -2.23 -1.50 12.95
C ASN A 414 -1.60 -0.94 14.23
N SER A 415 -2.04 0.18 14.71
CA SER A 415 -1.74 0.51 16.09
C SER A 415 -2.41 -0.51 17.03
N VAL A 416 -1.73 -0.88 18.11
CA VAL A 416 -2.28 -1.77 19.16
C VAL A 416 -3.68 -1.33 19.62
N ASP A 417 -3.91 -0.02 19.66
CA ASP A 417 -5.20 0.56 20.06
C ASP A 417 -6.27 0.31 19.01
N SER A 418 -5.90 0.22 17.76
CA SER A 418 -6.79 -0.07 16.65
C SER A 418 -7.33 -1.49 16.70
N VAL A 419 -6.47 -2.48 16.88
CA VAL A 419 -6.90 -3.90 17.02
C VAL A 419 -7.84 -4.10 18.21
N LYS A 420 -7.58 -3.45 19.34
CA LYS A 420 -8.45 -3.49 20.52
C LYS A 420 -9.81 -2.83 20.28
N GLN A 421 -9.87 -1.81 19.43
CA GLN A 421 -11.14 -1.17 19.07
C GLN A 421 -12.00 -2.06 18.19
N LEU A 422 -11.39 -2.83 17.28
CA LEU A 422 -12.11 -3.78 16.42
C LEU A 422 -12.63 -4.97 17.20
N ASN A 423 -11.88 -5.49 18.15
CA ASN A 423 -12.26 -6.62 18.95
C ASN A 423 -11.85 -6.42 20.43
N PRO A 424 -12.74 -5.91 21.27
CA PRO A 424 -12.45 -5.68 22.70
C PRO A 424 -12.16 -6.96 23.49
N LEU A 425 -12.34 -8.15 22.89
CA LEU A 425 -11.99 -9.43 23.48
C LEU A 425 -10.53 -9.82 23.24
N VAL A 426 -9.83 -9.11 22.34
CA VAL A 426 -8.40 -9.30 22.12
C VAL A 426 -7.65 -8.73 23.32
N THR A 427 -7.06 -9.61 24.10
CA THR A 427 -6.27 -9.26 25.29
C THR A 427 -4.76 -9.25 25.04
N GLU A 428 -4.33 -9.82 23.93
CA GLU A 428 -2.93 -9.94 23.52
C GLU A 428 -2.55 -8.86 22.52
N LEU A 429 -1.36 -8.30 22.68
CA LEU A 429 -0.79 -7.36 21.73
C LEU A 429 -0.19 -8.16 20.57
N ARG A 430 -0.69 -7.92 19.37
CA ARG A 430 -0.18 -8.52 18.15
C ARG A 430 0.48 -7.44 17.32
N GLY A 431 1.52 -7.82 16.59
CA GLY A 431 2.25 -6.92 15.72
C GLY A 431 1.57 -6.75 14.36
N ASN A 432 2.06 -5.80 13.60
CA ASN A 432 1.69 -5.61 12.21
C ASN A 432 2.20 -6.75 11.35
N ASP A 433 1.39 -7.19 10.40
CA ASP A 433 1.69 -8.31 9.53
C ASP A 433 2.06 -7.86 8.11
N LEU A 434 2.87 -8.69 7.48
CA LEU A 434 3.22 -8.56 6.07
C LEU A 434 2.69 -9.80 5.33
N TRP A 435 1.87 -9.54 4.32
CA TRP A 435 1.19 -10.54 3.52
C TRP A 435 1.76 -10.58 2.11
N ILE A 436 1.85 -11.76 1.51
CA ILE A 436 2.12 -11.92 0.08
C ILE A 436 0.93 -12.62 -0.56
N CYS A 437 0.40 -12.01 -1.61
CA CYS A 437 -0.83 -12.41 -2.29
C CYS A 437 -0.52 -12.88 -3.70
N LEU A 438 -1.15 -13.95 -4.13
CA LEU A 438 -1.13 -14.35 -5.53
C LEU A 438 -1.78 -13.28 -6.40
N PRO A 439 -1.41 -13.18 -7.66
CA PRO A 439 -2.18 -12.39 -8.61
C PRO A 439 -3.60 -12.97 -8.77
N ASP A 440 -4.45 -12.23 -9.44
CA ASP A 440 -5.69 -12.71 -10.04
C ASP A 440 -5.39 -13.91 -10.97
N GLY A 441 -6.10 -15.01 -10.78
CA GLY A 441 -5.97 -16.25 -11.57
C GLY A 441 -6.80 -16.23 -12.84
N ASP A 442 -7.22 -17.42 -13.25
CA ASP A 442 -8.00 -17.63 -14.48
C ASP A 442 -9.51 -17.70 -14.23
N ASP A 443 -9.99 -17.26 -13.08
CA ASP A 443 -11.42 -17.24 -12.80
C ASP A 443 -12.14 -15.98 -13.33
N ASP A 444 -13.42 -15.84 -13.08
CA ASP A 444 -14.24 -14.76 -13.64
C ASP A 444 -14.22 -13.47 -12.78
N ASP A 445 -13.37 -13.39 -11.72
CA ASP A 445 -13.28 -12.19 -10.89
C ASP A 445 -11.88 -11.54 -11.00
N VAL A 446 -11.66 -10.43 -10.36
CA VAL A 446 -10.43 -9.63 -10.42
C VAL A 446 -9.69 -9.61 -9.08
N GLN A 447 -10.09 -10.50 -8.18
CA GLN A 447 -9.52 -10.59 -6.85
C GLN A 447 -8.32 -11.54 -6.83
N THR A 448 -7.50 -11.39 -5.79
CA THR A 448 -6.38 -12.31 -5.57
C THR A 448 -6.85 -13.72 -5.26
N ASP A 449 -6.16 -14.73 -5.78
CA ASP A 449 -6.36 -16.14 -5.45
C ASP A 449 -6.02 -16.50 -4.00
N GLY A 450 -5.50 -15.55 -3.25
CA GLY A 450 -5.28 -15.66 -1.81
C GLY A 450 -3.92 -15.18 -1.35
N CYS A 451 -3.79 -15.01 -0.05
CA CYS A 451 -2.62 -14.44 0.59
C CYS A 451 -2.11 -15.34 1.71
N VAL A 452 -0.80 -15.30 1.95
CA VAL A 452 -0.18 -15.93 3.12
C VAL A 452 0.60 -14.90 3.93
N ARG A 453 0.60 -15.04 5.26
CA ARG A 453 1.42 -14.21 6.15
C ARG A 453 2.87 -14.70 6.11
N PHE A 454 3.79 -13.84 5.68
CA PHE A 454 5.21 -14.21 5.60
C PHE A 454 6.09 -13.52 6.64
N ALA A 455 5.62 -12.42 7.21
CA ALA A 455 6.33 -11.75 8.29
C ALA A 455 5.36 -11.06 9.25
N SER A 456 5.83 -10.75 10.46
CA SER A 456 5.09 -10.04 11.48
C SER A 456 6.03 -9.25 12.37
N ILE A 457 5.67 -8.02 12.71
CA ILE A 457 6.45 -7.15 13.59
C ILE A 457 6.17 -7.52 15.04
N ARG A 458 7.21 -7.76 15.82
CA ARG A 458 7.11 -8.10 17.25
C ARG A 458 7.12 -6.88 18.16
N ASP A 459 7.61 -5.75 17.67
CA ASP A 459 7.53 -4.47 18.34
C ASP A 459 6.14 -3.87 18.05
N THR A 460 5.24 -3.94 19.00
CA THR A 460 3.83 -3.54 18.83
C THR A 460 3.60 -2.03 18.74
N SER A 461 4.64 -1.22 18.87
CA SER A 461 4.63 0.20 18.59
C SER A 461 5.18 0.54 17.20
N ALA A 462 5.76 -0.45 16.53
CA ALA A 462 6.43 -0.28 15.26
C ALA A 462 5.54 -0.70 14.09
N GLU A 463 5.85 -0.13 12.96
CA GLU A 463 5.19 -0.30 11.69
C GLU A 463 6.18 -0.74 10.61
N PRO A 464 5.84 -1.72 9.77
CA PRO A 464 6.61 -2.05 8.59
C PRO A 464 6.23 -1.13 7.44
N THR A 465 7.19 -0.41 6.85
CA THR A 465 6.94 0.57 5.80
C THR A 465 7.93 0.46 4.65
N GLY A 466 7.60 1.06 3.53
CA GLY A 466 8.50 1.22 2.39
C GLY A 466 9.00 -0.10 1.82
N PHE A 467 8.20 -1.15 1.77
CA PHE A 467 8.60 -2.44 1.21
C PHE A 467 8.89 -2.33 -0.28
N ILE A 468 10.07 -2.77 -0.71
CA ILE A 468 10.45 -2.73 -2.13
C ILE A 468 11.30 -3.94 -2.50
N PHE A 469 10.92 -4.67 -3.55
CA PHE A 469 11.73 -5.76 -4.10
C PHE A 469 12.89 -5.25 -4.94
N THR A 470 14.04 -5.94 -4.86
CA THR A 470 15.06 -5.82 -5.90
C THR A 470 14.54 -6.31 -7.24
N GLY A 471 15.17 -5.90 -8.35
CA GLY A 471 14.74 -6.29 -9.70
C GLY A 471 14.67 -7.80 -9.92
N SER A 472 15.43 -8.60 -9.17
CA SER A 472 15.32 -10.07 -9.22
C SER A 472 14.03 -10.61 -8.59
N GLY A 473 13.35 -9.84 -7.73
CA GLY A 473 12.21 -10.31 -6.96
C GLY A 473 12.51 -11.30 -5.82
N GLU A 474 13.78 -11.69 -5.63
CA GLU A 474 14.20 -12.67 -4.62
C GLU A 474 14.54 -12.05 -3.27
N THR A 475 14.67 -10.73 -3.25
CA THR A 475 15.09 -9.93 -2.09
C THR A 475 14.27 -8.65 -2.02
N ALA A 476 13.94 -8.23 -0.80
CA ALA A 476 13.26 -6.97 -0.56
C ALA A 476 13.92 -6.18 0.58
N PHE A 477 13.71 -4.85 0.57
CA PHE A 477 14.02 -3.96 1.67
C PHE A 477 12.71 -3.51 2.33
N VAL A 478 12.76 -3.29 3.65
CA VAL A 478 11.62 -2.78 4.42
C VAL A 478 12.14 -1.98 5.62
N ASN A 479 11.50 -0.86 5.91
CA ASN A 479 11.71 -0.11 7.15
C ASN A 479 10.86 -0.69 8.27
N ILE A 480 11.32 -0.54 9.50
CA ILE A 480 10.56 -0.76 10.72
C ILE A 480 10.59 0.57 11.45
N GLN A 481 9.55 1.38 11.27
CA GLN A 481 9.46 2.69 11.87
C GLN A 481 8.81 2.65 13.27
N HIS A 482 8.85 3.76 13.99
CA HIS A 482 8.23 3.95 15.32
C HIS A 482 8.60 2.91 16.36
N ARG A 483 9.79 2.34 16.29
CA ARG A 483 10.24 1.38 17.29
C ARG A 483 10.21 1.96 18.70
N ALA A 484 9.82 1.12 19.67
CA ALA A 484 9.72 1.51 21.07
C ALA A 484 10.97 2.27 21.53
N ALA A 485 10.79 3.41 22.20
CA ALA A 485 11.86 4.31 22.64
C ALA A 485 12.85 3.71 23.65
N ASN A 486 12.58 2.52 24.14
CA ASN A 486 13.34 1.84 25.19
C ASN A 486 14.32 0.83 24.66
N ASP A 487 15.03 1.13 23.57
CA ASP A 487 16.19 0.31 23.29
C ASP A 487 17.20 0.45 24.47
N ALA A 488 17.72 -0.69 24.91
CA ALA A 488 18.68 -0.74 26.04
C ALA A 488 20.00 0.01 25.76
N LEU A 489 20.16 0.57 24.56
CA LEU A 489 21.30 1.38 24.14
C LEU A 489 21.06 2.88 24.38
N GLY A 490 19.88 3.30 24.88
CA GLY A 490 19.55 4.70 25.10
C GLY A 490 19.49 5.52 23.80
N LYS A 491 19.32 4.85 22.67
CA LYS A 491 19.13 5.44 21.36
C LYS A 491 17.65 5.36 21.01
N GLY A 492 16.79 5.89 21.86
CA GLY A 492 15.41 6.12 21.49
C GLY A 492 15.34 6.90 20.17
N ASN A 493 14.37 6.59 19.32
CA ASN A 493 14.10 7.25 18.05
C ASN A 493 15.02 6.85 16.88
N HIS A 494 15.29 5.56 16.69
CA HIS A 494 15.84 5.08 15.42
C HIS A 494 14.93 4.02 14.84
N GLY A 495 14.60 4.17 13.55
CA GLY A 495 14.05 3.12 12.72
C GLY A 495 15.09 2.01 12.46
N ALA A 496 14.64 0.92 11.88
CA ALA A 496 15.52 -0.13 11.38
C ALA A 496 15.18 -0.41 9.93
N LEU A 497 16.19 -0.35 9.05
CA LEU A 497 16.07 -0.80 7.69
C LEU A 497 16.62 -2.20 7.60
N VAL A 498 15.81 -3.15 7.18
CA VAL A 498 16.20 -4.56 7.04
C VAL A 498 16.04 -5.03 5.59
N LYS A 499 16.71 -6.11 5.30
CA LYS A 499 16.60 -6.84 4.03
C LYS A 499 16.05 -8.24 4.31
N ILE A 500 15.01 -8.62 3.59
CA ILE A 500 14.43 -9.96 3.59
C ILE A 500 14.83 -10.64 2.27
N SER A 501 15.32 -11.87 2.33
CA SER A 501 15.73 -12.66 1.16
C SER A 501 15.25 -14.10 1.27
N GLY A 502 15.22 -14.80 0.14
CA GLY A 502 14.75 -16.17 0.05
C GLY A 502 13.42 -16.32 -0.67
N PHE A 503 12.84 -15.20 -1.15
CA PHE A 503 11.66 -15.29 -2.00
C PHE A 503 11.97 -16.04 -3.29
N LYS A 504 11.03 -16.86 -3.74
CA LYS A 504 11.06 -17.46 -5.08
C LYS A 504 10.30 -16.58 -6.05
N VAL A 505 10.75 -16.59 -7.28
CA VAL A 505 10.08 -15.92 -8.41
C VAL A 505 9.64 -17.00 -9.36
N LYS A 506 8.34 -17.20 -9.45
CA LYS A 506 7.75 -18.06 -10.49
C LYS A 506 7.43 -17.16 -11.68
N HIS A 507 8.28 -17.22 -12.71
CA HIS A 507 8.05 -16.46 -13.94
C HIS A 507 6.72 -16.90 -14.56
N ARG A 508 5.88 -15.93 -14.88
CA ARG A 508 4.69 -16.19 -15.68
C ARG A 508 5.08 -16.19 -17.15
N THR A 509 4.82 -17.27 -17.84
CA THR A 509 4.93 -17.35 -19.31
C THR A 509 3.55 -17.03 -19.89
N HIS A 510 3.47 -15.92 -20.64
CA HIS A 510 2.24 -15.61 -21.37
C HIS A 510 2.14 -16.50 -22.62
N HIS A 511 1.14 -17.36 -22.67
CA HIS A 511 0.69 -17.96 -23.93
C HIS A 511 -0.30 -17.00 -24.60
N HIS A 512 0.12 -16.41 -25.72
CA HIS A 512 -0.70 -15.55 -26.58
C HIS A 512 -1.82 -16.34 -27.32
N GLU A 513 -2.70 -17.03 -26.60
CA GLU A 513 -3.95 -17.52 -27.17
C GLU A 513 -5.08 -17.29 -26.18
N HIS A 514 -5.84 -16.24 -26.43
CA HIS A 514 -7.16 -15.94 -25.83
C HIS A 514 -7.22 -15.54 -24.35
N GLY A 515 -6.31 -14.71 -23.85
CA GLY A 515 -6.53 -14.04 -22.57
C GLY A 515 -6.47 -14.94 -21.32
N HIS A 516 -5.99 -16.16 -21.44
CA HIS A 516 -5.80 -17.08 -20.32
C HIS A 516 -4.34 -17.08 -19.88
N VAL A 517 -4.11 -16.82 -18.63
CA VAL A 517 -2.83 -17.07 -17.97
C VAL A 517 -2.80 -18.55 -17.61
N SER A 518 -2.03 -19.37 -18.34
CA SER A 518 -1.83 -20.75 -17.94
C SER A 518 -0.59 -20.88 -17.05
N TRP A 519 -0.73 -21.58 -15.97
CA TRP A 519 0.41 -22.06 -15.20
C TRP A 519 1.04 -23.22 -15.98
N ASP A 520 2.31 -23.12 -16.38
CA ASP A 520 3.02 -24.26 -16.96
C ASP A 520 3.14 -25.36 -15.88
N ASP A 521 2.19 -26.29 -15.92
CA ASP A 521 2.26 -27.58 -15.24
C ASP A 521 3.25 -28.51 -15.97
N ASP A 522 4.52 -28.17 -15.94
CA ASP A 522 5.57 -29.16 -16.17
C ASP A 522 6.04 -29.70 -14.82
N ASP A 523 5.17 -30.47 -14.17
CA ASP A 523 5.59 -31.64 -13.38
C ASP A 523 4.35 -32.40 -12.87
N ASP A 524 4.14 -33.55 -13.48
CA ASP A 524 3.42 -34.74 -13.04
C ASP A 524 2.65 -34.72 -11.69
N TRP A 525 1.36 -34.40 -11.77
CA TRP A 525 0.39 -34.89 -10.78
C TRP A 525 0.04 -36.38 -11.09
N GLN A 526 1.00 -37.29 -11.04
CA GLN A 526 0.76 -38.73 -10.99
C GLN A 526 1.61 -39.31 -9.87
N ASN A 527 1.00 -39.34 -8.66
CA ASN A 527 0.94 -40.53 -7.78
C ASN A 527 0.23 -40.17 -6.48
#